data_cc9f3d0a1eff3aa9d2f0eac131b22261
#
_entry.id   cc9f3d0a1eff3aa9d2f0eac131b22261
#
_cell.length_a   1.000
_cell.length_b   1.000
_cell.length_c   1.000
_cell.angle_alpha   90.00
_cell.angle_beta   90.00
_cell.angle_gamma   90.00
#
_symmetry.space_group_name_H-M   'P 1'
#
loop_
_entity.id
_entity.type
_entity.pdbx_description
1 polymer ?
#
loop_
_entity_poly.entity_id
_entity_poly.type
_entity_poly.pdbx_seq_one_letter_code
_entity_poly.pdbx_strand_id
1 'polypeptide(L)'
;MKVLLIGDYSNLHACLAAELRRRGIDVTLVSDGGAYMNTDHDIYLSRTPGIQGAFHYLRDVYELSNSLTGYDVVQLVNPGFAHLRPEKLKFFLDRFRKRNGGLFLTLAGDDYYFVKACNDGVFKFSEYKIGDRLTELGKTEEFTGWLRDDVRKYTEYLYGILDGAMSALPEYDIAARPVLGDKLKYCGIPIDLEQLKYAEFDNSDERVNLFLGMKEEYSLRKGTGILQKILQELVDEMPDRCRLIKVSNISIQEYYDKMRAAHIVTPAAPARTTARS
;
A
#
# COMPACT_ATOMS: atom_id res chain seq x y z
N MET A 1 15.14 -21.65 1.84
CA MET A 1 14.24 -20.89 0.96
C MET A 1 14.68 -19.43 1.00
N LYS A 2 14.84 -18.83 -0.18
CA LYS A 2 15.19 -17.42 -0.35
C LYS A 2 14.01 -16.66 -0.94
N VAL A 3 13.63 -15.57 -0.31
CA VAL A 3 12.49 -14.73 -0.70
C VAL A 3 12.96 -13.32 -1.04
N LEU A 4 12.54 -12.82 -2.19
CA LEU A 4 12.74 -11.44 -2.63
C LEU A 4 11.41 -10.69 -2.58
N LEU A 5 11.33 -9.63 -1.79
CA LEU A 5 10.20 -8.71 -1.72
C LEU A 5 10.57 -7.41 -2.42
N ILE A 6 9.75 -6.96 -3.37
CA ILE A 6 10.02 -5.74 -4.15
C ILE A 6 8.90 -4.72 -3.94
N GLY A 7 9.27 -3.54 -3.45
CA GLY A 7 8.41 -2.46 -3.04
C GLY A 7 7.85 -2.68 -1.63
N ASP A 8 7.46 -1.58 -0.99
CA ASP A 8 6.76 -1.61 0.30
C ASP A 8 5.72 -0.50 0.34
N TYR A 9 4.47 -0.87 0.61
CA TYR A 9 3.38 0.07 0.82
C TYR A 9 2.87 -0.04 2.24
N SER A 10 2.89 1.07 2.96
CA SER A 10 2.37 1.17 4.31
C SER A 10 2.93 0.12 5.29
N ASN A 11 4.22 -0.19 5.19
CA ASN A 11 4.93 -1.17 6.03
C ASN A 11 4.47 -2.64 5.83
N LEU A 12 3.81 -2.94 4.71
CA LEU A 12 3.24 -4.27 4.46
C LEU A 12 4.33 -5.32 4.21
N HIS A 13 5.26 -5.04 3.28
CA HIS A 13 6.35 -5.95 2.99
C HIS A 13 7.42 -5.96 4.09
N ALA A 14 7.66 -4.85 4.78
CA ALA A 14 8.59 -4.81 5.91
C ALA A 14 8.08 -5.66 7.07
N CYS A 15 6.79 -5.60 7.44
CA CYS A 15 6.18 -6.50 8.41
C CYS A 15 6.28 -7.98 7.99
N LEU A 16 6.00 -8.28 6.72
CA LEU A 16 6.12 -9.63 6.17
C LEU A 16 7.57 -10.13 6.24
N ALA A 17 8.53 -9.30 5.85
CA ALA A 17 9.95 -9.63 5.90
C ALA A 17 10.41 -9.95 7.33
N ALA A 18 10.00 -9.13 8.30
CA ALA A 18 10.33 -9.35 9.71
C ALA A 18 9.82 -10.70 10.21
N GLU A 19 8.58 -11.08 9.91
CA GLU A 19 8.01 -12.36 10.31
C GLU A 19 8.65 -13.55 9.60
N LEU A 20 8.90 -13.45 8.30
CA LEU A 20 9.58 -14.51 7.56
C LEU A 20 10.99 -14.78 8.10
N ARG A 21 11.74 -13.73 8.47
CA ARG A 21 13.06 -13.84 9.09
C ARG A 21 13.01 -14.51 10.46
N ARG A 22 12.01 -14.17 11.29
CA ARG A 22 11.78 -14.86 12.58
C ARG A 22 11.55 -16.37 12.41
N ARG A 23 11.00 -16.78 11.26
CA ARG A 23 10.80 -18.17 10.88
C ARG A 23 12.02 -18.82 10.22
N GLY A 24 13.17 -18.13 10.19
CA GLY A 24 14.42 -18.66 9.61
C GLY A 24 14.45 -18.64 8.08
N ILE A 25 13.61 -17.84 7.43
CA ILE A 25 13.59 -17.65 5.98
C ILE A 25 14.56 -16.53 5.61
N ASP A 26 15.41 -16.77 4.61
CA ASP A 26 16.32 -15.78 4.04
C ASP A 26 15.51 -14.80 3.16
N VAL A 27 15.40 -13.52 3.60
CA VAL A 27 14.57 -12.51 2.95
C VAL A 27 15.41 -11.31 2.57
N THR A 28 15.28 -10.89 1.32
CA THR A 28 15.77 -9.59 0.83
C THR A 28 14.57 -8.68 0.51
N LEU A 29 14.53 -7.51 1.13
CA LEU A 29 13.52 -6.47 0.86
C LEU A 29 14.16 -5.30 0.13
N VAL A 30 13.64 -5.01 -1.07
CA VAL A 30 13.99 -3.83 -1.88
C VAL A 30 12.87 -2.82 -1.79
N SER A 31 13.11 -1.65 -1.20
CA SER A 31 12.09 -0.60 -1.09
C SER A 31 12.70 0.80 -0.98
N ASP A 32 11.87 1.83 -1.07
CA ASP A 32 12.23 3.22 -0.80
C ASP A 32 12.04 3.60 0.68
N GLY A 33 11.79 2.61 1.55
CA GLY A 33 11.52 2.81 2.96
C GLY A 33 10.18 3.49 3.25
N GLY A 34 9.26 3.56 2.27
CA GLY A 34 7.98 4.25 2.45
C GLY A 34 8.13 5.76 2.66
N ALA A 35 9.15 6.36 2.07
CA ALA A 35 9.53 7.77 2.20
C ALA A 35 9.76 8.17 3.69
N TYR A 36 8.93 9.08 4.23
CA TYR A 36 9.06 9.55 5.61
C TYR A 36 8.80 8.47 6.68
N MET A 37 8.16 7.35 6.32
CA MET A 37 7.91 6.25 7.26
C MET A 37 9.18 5.55 7.70
N ASN A 38 10.22 5.58 6.87
CA ASN A 38 11.52 4.95 7.11
C ASN A 38 11.38 3.50 7.57
N THR A 39 10.61 2.72 6.81
CA THR A 39 10.42 1.27 7.07
C THR A 39 11.70 0.50 6.76
N ASP A 40 11.91 -0.62 7.46
CA ASP A 40 13.09 -1.47 7.26
C ASP A 40 13.20 -1.94 5.80
N HIS A 41 14.43 -1.99 5.30
CA HIS A 41 14.77 -2.49 3.98
C HIS A 41 16.23 -2.93 3.93
N ASP A 42 16.57 -3.86 3.04
CA ASP A 42 17.95 -4.32 2.83
C ASP A 42 18.60 -3.53 1.69
N ILE A 43 17.81 -3.21 0.67
CA ILE A 43 18.27 -2.47 -0.50
C ILE A 43 17.36 -1.25 -0.69
N TYR A 44 17.97 -0.07 -0.58
CA TYR A 44 17.26 1.17 -0.83
C TYR A 44 17.15 1.45 -2.32
N LEU A 45 15.93 1.62 -2.82
CA LEU A 45 15.65 1.95 -4.21
C LEU A 45 14.64 3.09 -4.30
N SER A 46 15.11 4.29 -4.52
CA SER A 46 14.27 5.49 -4.63
C SER A 46 14.56 6.28 -5.89
N ARG A 47 13.54 6.89 -6.45
CA ARG A 47 13.65 7.75 -7.62
C ARG A 47 13.70 9.21 -7.20
N THR A 48 14.80 9.89 -7.49
CA THR A 48 14.87 11.35 -7.35
C THR A 48 14.20 12.06 -8.55
N PRO A 49 13.65 13.28 -8.33
CA PRO A 49 13.02 14.06 -9.40
C PRO A 49 13.99 14.42 -10.53
N GLY A 50 13.44 14.69 -11.71
CA GLY A 50 14.19 15.17 -12.87
C GLY A 50 14.73 14.06 -13.79
N ILE A 51 15.35 14.48 -14.89
CA ILE A 51 15.83 13.57 -15.97
C ILE A 51 17.03 12.74 -15.47
N GLN A 52 17.95 13.35 -14.75
CA GLN A 52 19.13 12.67 -14.18
C GLN A 52 18.69 11.60 -13.17
N GLY A 53 17.75 11.94 -12.27
CA GLY A 53 17.18 10.99 -11.32
C GLY A 53 16.48 9.82 -12.00
N ALA A 54 15.77 10.08 -13.08
CA ALA A 54 15.13 9.00 -13.87
C ALA A 54 16.16 8.09 -14.53
N PHE A 55 17.29 8.63 -15.02
CA PHE A 55 18.35 7.83 -15.63
C PHE A 55 19.09 6.96 -14.58
N HIS A 56 19.48 7.57 -13.44
CA HIS A 56 20.10 6.82 -12.34
C HIS A 56 19.20 5.71 -11.83
N TYR A 57 17.93 6.02 -11.60
CA TYR A 57 16.95 5.03 -11.16
C TYR A 57 16.79 3.86 -12.15
N LEU A 58 16.73 4.14 -13.45
CA LEU A 58 16.66 3.10 -14.47
C LEU A 58 17.90 2.21 -14.48
N ARG A 59 19.10 2.81 -14.32
CA ARG A 59 20.37 2.08 -14.18
C ARG A 59 20.32 1.19 -12.93
N ASP A 60 19.93 1.74 -11.79
CA ASP A 60 19.89 1.02 -10.51
C ASP A 60 18.91 -0.18 -10.58
N VAL A 61 17.72 0.01 -11.15
CA VAL A 61 16.78 -1.11 -11.41
C VAL A 61 17.37 -2.14 -12.34
N TYR A 62 18.12 -1.72 -13.38
CA TYR A 62 18.80 -2.64 -14.29
C TYR A 62 19.89 -3.45 -13.57
N GLU A 63 20.74 -2.83 -12.78
CA GLU A 63 21.80 -3.48 -11.98
C GLU A 63 21.18 -4.46 -10.97
N LEU A 64 20.13 -4.05 -10.24
CA LEU A 64 19.39 -4.92 -9.34
C LEU A 64 18.77 -6.12 -10.07
N SER A 65 18.20 -5.92 -11.25
CA SER A 65 17.65 -7.03 -12.05
C SER A 65 18.72 -8.04 -12.51
N ASN A 66 20.00 -7.66 -12.50
CA ASN A 66 21.12 -8.55 -12.78
C ASN A 66 21.63 -9.28 -11.55
N SER A 67 21.67 -8.61 -10.39
CA SER A 67 22.23 -9.16 -9.14
C SER A 67 21.22 -9.98 -8.34
N LEU A 68 19.94 -9.63 -8.38
CA LEU A 68 18.87 -10.31 -7.65
C LEU A 68 18.43 -11.58 -8.39
N THR A 69 19.15 -12.66 -8.17
CA THR A 69 18.96 -13.96 -8.85
C THR A 69 19.02 -15.13 -7.87
N GLY A 70 18.37 -16.25 -8.21
CA GLY A 70 18.39 -17.46 -7.40
C GLY A 70 17.47 -17.42 -6.18
N TYR A 71 16.47 -16.55 -6.17
CA TYR A 71 15.42 -16.58 -5.17
C TYR A 71 14.38 -17.63 -5.52
N ASP A 72 13.91 -18.36 -4.51
CA ASP A 72 12.83 -19.34 -4.67
C ASP A 72 11.48 -18.65 -4.94
N VAL A 73 11.28 -17.48 -4.32
CA VAL A 73 10.07 -16.66 -4.41
C VAL A 73 10.45 -15.21 -4.67
N VAL A 74 9.79 -14.59 -5.64
CA VAL A 74 9.78 -13.13 -5.85
C VAL A 74 8.37 -12.65 -5.66
N GLN A 75 8.16 -11.69 -4.76
CA GLN A 75 6.87 -11.08 -4.50
C GLN A 75 6.93 -9.57 -4.75
N LEU A 76 6.03 -9.09 -5.59
CA LEU A 76 5.85 -7.68 -5.91
C LEU A 76 4.76 -7.09 -5.03
N VAL A 77 4.94 -5.85 -4.52
CA VAL A 77 3.93 -5.18 -3.68
C VAL A 77 2.72 -4.71 -4.47
N ASN A 78 2.90 -4.44 -5.77
CA ASN A 78 1.89 -3.88 -6.67
C ASN A 78 2.34 -4.09 -8.12
N PRO A 79 1.47 -4.09 -9.14
CA PRO A 79 1.89 -4.09 -10.54
C PRO A 79 2.88 -2.99 -10.89
N GLY A 80 2.76 -1.82 -10.27
CA GLY A 80 3.70 -0.70 -10.40
C GLY A 80 4.90 -0.78 -9.45
N PHE A 81 5.45 -1.96 -9.19
CA PHE A 81 6.52 -2.24 -8.21
C PHE A 81 7.78 -1.37 -8.34
N ALA A 82 7.94 -0.69 -9.46
CA ALA A 82 8.96 0.32 -9.70
C ALA A 82 8.34 1.52 -10.44
N HIS A 83 8.87 2.72 -10.22
CA HIS A 83 8.37 3.97 -10.81
C HIS A 83 8.77 4.10 -12.29
N LEU A 84 8.36 3.16 -13.12
CA LEU A 84 8.69 3.05 -14.54
C LEU A 84 7.42 2.92 -15.39
N ARG A 85 7.57 3.20 -16.68
CA ARG A 85 6.50 2.99 -17.67
C ARG A 85 6.24 1.49 -17.89
N PRO A 86 5.02 1.08 -18.30
CA PRO A 86 4.63 -0.32 -18.51
C PRO A 86 5.63 -1.16 -19.32
N GLU A 87 6.17 -0.63 -20.42
CA GLU A 87 7.12 -1.38 -21.27
C GLU A 87 8.43 -1.68 -20.52
N LYS A 88 8.89 -0.75 -19.67
CA LYS A 88 10.09 -0.94 -18.85
C LYS A 88 9.83 -1.93 -17.73
N LEU A 89 8.67 -1.82 -17.07
CA LEU A 89 8.24 -2.78 -16.04
C LEU A 89 8.20 -4.20 -16.60
N LYS A 90 7.61 -4.39 -17.79
CA LYS A 90 7.57 -5.68 -18.47
C LYS A 90 8.98 -6.25 -18.70
N PHE A 91 9.91 -5.43 -19.18
CA PHE A 91 11.29 -5.86 -19.40
C PHE A 91 11.96 -6.39 -18.12
N PHE A 92 11.82 -5.68 -17.00
CA PHE A 92 12.40 -6.11 -15.72
C PHE A 92 11.67 -7.32 -15.15
N LEU A 93 10.36 -7.39 -15.30
CA LEU A 93 9.54 -8.53 -14.89
C LEU A 93 9.99 -9.82 -15.58
N ASP A 94 10.23 -9.78 -16.91
CA ASP A 94 10.74 -10.91 -17.69
C ASP A 94 12.11 -11.39 -17.17
N ARG A 95 12.95 -10.45 -16.76
CA ARG A 95 14.28 -10.77 -16.20
C ARG A 95 14.17 -11.44 -14.82
N PHE A 96 13.34 -10.90 -13.94
CA PHE A 96 13.10 -11.52 -12.63
C PHE A 96 12.52 -12.91 -12.79
N ARG A 97 11.54 -13.10 -13.66
CA ARG A 97 10.92 -14.41 -13.92
C ARG A 97 11.90 -15.45 -14.46
N LYS A 98 12.84 -15.05 -15.33
CA LYS A 98 13.83 -15.96 -15.93
C LYS A 98 14.92 -16.42 -14.95
N ARG A 99 15.19 -15.64 -13.91
CA ARG A 99 16.36 -15.83 -13.04
C ARG A 99 16.02 -16.27 -11.63
N ASN A 100 14.75 -16.37 -11.33
CA ASN A 100 14.21 -16.73 -10.02
C ASN A 100 13.12 -17.78 -10.17
N GLY A 101 12.63 -18.27 -9.04
CA GLY A 101 11.57 -19.26 -8.95
C GLY A 101 10.17 -18.66 -9.14
N GLY A 102 9.25 -18.92 -8.20
CA GLY A 102 7.86 -18.46 -8.28
C GLY A 102 7.73 -16.93 -8.24
N LEU A 103 6.81 -16.39 -9.06
CA LEU A 103 6.49 -14.97 -9.11
C LEU A 103 5.10 -14.73 -8.51
N PHE A 104 5.05 -13.92 -7.47
CA PHE A 104 3.84 -13.60 -6.74
C PHE A 104 3.59 -12.09 -6.72
N LEU A 105 2.32 -11.71 -6.54
CA LEU A 105 1.90 -10.32 -6.47
C LEU A 105 1.07 -10.09 -5.21
N THR A 106 1.37 -9.02 -4.50
CA THR A 106 0.46 -8.44 -3.53
C THR A 106 -0.39 -7.38 -4.22
N LEU A 107 -1.69 -7.49 -4.11
CA LEU A 107 -2.62 -6.47 -4.55
C LEU A 107 -2.80 -5.47 -3.41
N ALA A 108 -2.00 -4.41 -3.45
CA ALA A 108 -2.03 -3.30 -2.51
C ALA A 108 -1.91 -1.98 -3.30
N GLY A 109 -2.90 -1.10 -3.16
CA GLY A 109 -2.99 0.14 -3.93
C GLY A 109 -3.58 -0.03 -5.34
N ASP A 110 -3.54 1.04 -6.11
CA ASP A 110 -4.16 1.10 -7.43
C ASP A 110 -3.48 0.19 -8.44
N ASP A 111 -4.29 -0.42 -9.26
CA ASP A 111 -3.93 -1.07 -10.53
C ASP A 111 -5.05 -0.91 -11.56
N TYR A 112 -4.84 -1.42 -12.75
CA TYR A 112 -5.83 -1.33 -13.81
C TYR A 112 -7.19 -1.94 -13.41
N TYR A 113 -7.21 -3.13 -12.80
CA TYR A 113 -8.46 -3.83 -12.49
C TYR A 113 -9.23 -3.19 -11.33
N PHE A 114 -8.52 -2.71 -10.31
CA PHE A 114 -9.15 -1.99 -9.21
C PHE A 114 -9.77 -0.67 -9.70
N VAL A 115 -8.99 0.13 -10.44
CA VAL A 115 -9.49 1.42 -10.94
C VAL A 115 -10.60 1.22 -11.98
N LYS A 116 -10.52 0.18 -12.80
CA LYS A 116 -11.62 -0.22 -13.70
C LYS A 116 -12.88 -0.60 -12.94
N ALA A 117 -12.77 -1.40 -11.88
CA ALA A 117 -13.92 -1.77 -11.05
C ALA A 117 -14.58 -0.54 -10.40
N CYS A 118 -13.79 0.44 -9.95
CA CYS A 118 -14.30 1.73 -9.48
C CYS A 118 -15.04 2.48 -10.59
N ASN A 119 -14.46 2.56 -11.78
CA ASN A 119 -15.05 3.23 -12.94
C ASN A 119 -16.35 2.59 -13.38
N ASP A 120 -16.39 1.27 -13.44
CA ASP A 120 -17.56 0.48 -13.87
C ASP A 120 -18.68 0.42 -12.82
N GLY A 121 -18.45 1.01 -11.62
CA GLY A 121 -19.44 1.06 -10.55
C GLY A 121 -19.66 -0.26 -9.83
N VAL A 122 -18.65 -1.16 -9.83
CA VAL A 122 -18.64 -2.36 -8.98
C VAL A 122 -18.77 -1.97 -7.51
N PHE A 123 -18.14 -0.87 -7.15
CA PHE A 123 -18.24 -0.26 -5.82
C PHE A 123 -19.21 0.92 -5.86
N LYS A 124 -20.19 0.93 -4.95
CA LYS A 124 -21.12 2.07 -4.78
C LYS A 124 -20.39 3.34 -4.32
N PHE A 125 -19.36 3.15 -3.50
CA PHE A 125 -18.50 4.20 -2.99
C PHE A 125 -17.05 3.80 -3.22
N SER A 126 -16.29 4.65 -3.88
CA SER A 126 -14.84 4.53 -4.01
C SER A 126 -14.21 5.91 -3.94
N GLU A 127 -12.89 5.97 -3.85
CA GLU A 127 -12.17 7.24 -3.90
C GLU A 127 -12.35 7.98 -5.24
N TYR A 128 -12.65 7.28 -6.32
CA TYR A 128 -12.81 7.83 -7.66
C TYR A 128 -14.26 8.12 -8.03
N LYS A 129 -15.23 7.40 -7.43
CA LYS A 129 -16.64 7.48 -7.84
C LYS A 129 -17.59 7.20 -6.68
N ILE A 130 -18.65 8.00 -6.57
CA ILE A 130 -19.76 7.82 -5.62
C ILE A 130 -21.05 7.69 -6.43
N GLY A 131 -21.61 6.49 -6.48
CA GLY A 131 -22.68 6.17 -7.42
C GLY A 131 -22.23 6.41 -8.86
N ASP A 132 -22.93 7.27 -9.59
CA ASP A 132 -22.58 7.63 -10.98
C ASP A 132 -21.73 8.90 -11.11
N ARG A 133 -21.39 9.55 -9.99
CA ARG A 133 -20.65 10.82 -9.99
C ARG A 133 -19.18 10.60 -9.69
N LEU A 134 -18.30 11.16 -10.54
CA LEU A 134 -16.86 11.24 -10.26
C LEU A 134 -16.58 12.16 -9.07
N THR A 135 -15.68 11.72 -8.20
CA THR A 135 -15.07 12.56 -7.16
C THR A 135 -14.02 13.49 -7.79
N GLU A 136 -13.41 14.37 -7.00
CA GLU A 136 -12.28 15.18 -7.50
C GLU A 136 -11.10 14.31 -7.94
N LEU A 137 -10.83 13.19 -7.27
CA LEU A 137 -9.81 12.22 -7.70
C LEU A 137 -10.21 11.52 -9.00
N GLY A 138 -11.48 11.20 -9.19
CA GLY A 138 -12.00 10.60 -10.42
C GLY A 138 -11.93 11.52 -11.66
N LYS A 139 -11.61 12.80 -11.49
CA LYS A 139 -11.40 13.78 -12.57
C LYS A 139 -9.91 13.99 -12.90
N THR A 140 -9.00 13.35 -12.20
CA THR A 140 -7.56 13.55 -12.38
C THR A 140 -6.98 12.77 -13.54
N GLU A 141 -5.82 13.21 -14.04
CA GLU A 141 -5.03 12.46 -15.01
C GLU A 141 -4.50 11.13 -14.42
N GLU A 142 -4.31 11.05 -13.11
CA GLU A 142 -3.93 9.82 -12.43
C GLU A 142 -4.98 8.74 -12.64
N PHE A 143 -6.26 9.05 -12.41
CA PHE A 143 -7.37 8.11 -12.62
C PHE A 143 -7.43 7.61 -14.07
N THR A 144 -7.41 8.54 -15.04
CA THR A 144 -7.44 8.16 -16.47
C THR A 144 -6.17 7.45 -16.92
N GLY A 145 -5.03 7.77 -16.26
CA GLY A 145 -3.75 7.13 -16.48
C GLY A 145 -3.76 5.62 -16.20
N TRP A 146 -4.44 5.21 -15.15
CA TRP A 146 -4.61 3.79 -14.82
C TRP A 146 -5.43 3.02 -15.87
N LEU A 147 -6.38 3.69 -16.55
CA LEU A 147 -7.27 3.07 -17.55
C LEU A 147 -6.68 3.02 -18.97
N ARG A 148 -5.47 3.49 -19.16
CA ARG A 148 -4.79 3.48 -20.47
C ARG A 148 -4.55 2.05 -20.97
N ASP A 149 -4.56 1.88 -22.28
CA ASP A 149 -4.39 0.60 -22.96
C ASP A 149 -3.00 -0.05 -22.71
N ASP A 150 -1.95 0.75 -22.60
CA ASP A 150 -0.61 0.25 -22.27
C ASP A 150 -0.54 -0.30 -20.83
N VAL A 151 -1.20 0.35 -19.86
CA VAL A 151 -1.31 -0.11 -18.47
C VAL A 151 -2.15 -1.38 -18.41
N ARG A 152 -3.29 -1.42 -19.12
CA ARG A 152 -4.13 -2.62 -19.25
C ARG A 152 -3.33 -3.82 -19.76
N LYS A 153 -2.68 -3.68 -20.92
CA LYS A 153 -1.89 -4.75 -21.55
C LYS A 153 -0.76 -5.25 -20.64
N TYR A 154 -0.12 -4.35 -19.92
CA TYR A 154 0.92 -4.71 -18.97
C TYR A 154 0.34 -5.50 -17.78
N THR A 155 -0.77 -5.03 -17.19
CA THR A 155 -1.40 -5.72 -16.04
C THR A 155 -1.93 -7.09 -16.46
N GLU A 156 -2.57 -7.21 -17.63
CA GLU A 156 -3.00 -8.50 -18.20
C GLU A 156 -1.81 -9.45 -18.39
N TYR A 157 -0.70 -8.95 -18.93
CA TYR A 157 0.52 -9.74 -19.07
C TYR A 157 1.06 -10.23 -17.74
N LEU A 158 1.22 -9.32 -16.74
CA LEU A 158 1.68 -9.66 -15.41
C LEU A 158 0.78 -10.73 -14.78
N TYR A 159 -0.53 -10.54 -14.76
CA TYR A 159 -1.49 -11.47 -14.19
C TYR A 159 -1.44 -12.85 -14.85
N GLY A 160 -1.16 -12.90 -16.15
CA GLY A 160 -1.01 -14.15 -16.90
C GLY A 160 0.17 -14.99 -16.46
N ILE A 161 1.30 -14.35 -16.08
CA ILE A 161 2.56 -15.04 -15.75
C ILE A 161 2.76 -15.27 -14.25
N LEU A 162 1.85 -14.80 -13.38
CA LEU A 162 1.92 -15.04 -11.93
C LEU A 162 1.69 -16.51 -11.58
N ASP A 163 2.43 -17.00 -10.62
CA ASP A 163 2.16 -18.29 -9.95
C ASP A 163 1.06 -18.15 -8.88
N GLY A 164 0.89 -16.96 -8.30
CA GLY A 164 -0.18 -16.63 -7.37
C GLY A 164 -0.22 -15.15 -7.03
N ALA A 165 -1.30 -14.74 -6.38
CA ALA A 165 -1.50 -13.39 -5.89
C ALA A 165 -2.18 -13.39 -4.52
N MET A 166 -1.93 -12.32 -3.76
CA MET A 166 -2.54 -12.08 -2.44
C MET A 166 -3.18 -10.70 -2.44
N SER A 167 -4.43 -10.60 -1.98
CA SER A 167 -5.09 -9.32 -1.77
C SER A 167 -4.97 -8.87 -0.32
N ALA A 168 -4.54 -7.62 -0.13
CA ALA A 168 -4.41 -7.00 1.19
C ALA A 168 -5.77 -6.52 1.74
N LEU A 169 -6.70 -6.11 0.86
CA LEU A 169 -8.02 -5.61 1.22
C LEU A 169 -9.11 -6.28 0.37
N PRO A 170 -10.36 -6.37 0.89
CA PRO A 170 -11.47 -7.01 0.18
C PRO A 170 -11.76 -6.39 -1.19
N GLU A 171 -11.63 -5.09 -1.34
CA GLU A 171 -11.87 -4.38 -2.60
C GLU A 171 -10.90 -4.79 -3.70
N TYR A 172 -9.64 -5.03 -3.38
CA TYR A 172 -8.65 -5.56 -4.34
C TYR A 172 -8.98 -7.02 -4.73
N ASP A 173 -9.46 -7.80 -3.76
CA ASP A 173 -9.94 -9.16 -4.03
C ASP A 173 -11.11 -9.16 -5.01
N ILE A 174 -12.14 -8.36 -4.73
CA ILE A 174 -13.34 -8.25 -5.57
C ILE A 174 -12.97 -7.81 -7.00
N ALA A 175 -12.08 -6.84 -7.14
CA ALA A 175 -11.68 -6.31 -8.44
C ALA A 175 -10.87 -7.31 -9.28
N ALA A 176 -9.95 -8.05 -8.66
CA ALA A 176 -9.01 -8.92 -9.36
C ALA A 176 -9.49 -10.38 -9.50
N ARG A 177 -10.39 -10.84 -8.65
CA ARG A 177 -10.87 -12.22 -8.64
C ARG A 177 -11.46 -12.72 -9.97
N PRO A 178 -12.24 -11.92 -10.72
CA PRO A 178 -12.76 -12.36 -12.03
C PRO A 178 -11.65 -12.74 -13.03
N VAL A 179 -10.43 -12.21 -12.84
CA VAL A 179 -9.30 -12.45 -13.76
C VAL A 179 -8.32 -13.48 -13.20
N LEU A 180 -8.00 -13.40 -11.90
CA LEU A 180 -7.02 -14.28 -11.26
C LEU A 180 -7.61 -15.61 -10.77
N GLY A 181 -8.91 -15.67 -10.52
CA GLY A 181 -9.58 -16.91 -10.08
C GLY A 181 -8.90 -17.51 -8.85
N ASP A 182 -8.58 -18.80 -8.94
CA ASP A 182 -7.97 -19.58 -7.86
C ASP A 182 -6.53 -19.19 -7.50
N LYS A 183 -5.84 -18.47 -8.40
CA LYS A 183 -4.52 -17.91 -8.10
C LYS A 183 -4.57 -16.84 -7.01
N LEU A 184 -5.72 -16.20 -6.78
CA LEU A 184 -5.88 -15.12 -5.81
C LEU A 184 -6.31 -15.67 -4.45
N LYS A 185 -5.58 -15.24 -3.40
CA LYS A 185 -5.95 -15.51 -2.00
C LYS A 185 -6.10 -14.20 -1.24
N TYR A 186 -7.19 -14.05 -0.52
CA TYR A 186 -7.34 -12.96 0.43
C TYR A 186 -6.55 -13.26 1.69
N CYS A 187 -5.59 -12.41 2.04
CA CYS A 187 -4.68 -12.61 3.17
C CYS A 187 -4.80 -11.52 4.24
N GLY A 188 -5.36 -10.37 3.91
CA GLY A 188 -5.36 -9.21 4.80
C GLY A 188 -4.00 -8.49 4.83
N ILE A 189 -3.91 -7.49 5.69
CA ILE A 189 -2.67 -6.71 5.91
C ILE A 189 -1.87 -7.38 7.03
N PRO A 190 -0.59 -7.75 6.80
CA PRO A 190 0.26 -8.28 7.85
C PRO A 190 0.55 -7.22 8.92
N ILE A 191 0.51 -7.62 10.18
CA ILE A 191 0.79 -6.77 11.33
C ILE A 191 1.90 -7.41 12.15
N ASP A 192 2.91 -6.63 12.50
CA ASP A 192 3.98 -7.07 13.40
C ASP A 192 3.53 -6.94 14.87
N LEU A 193 3.12 -8.06 15.46
CA LEU A 193 2.65 -8.11 16.85
C LEU A 193 3.77 -7.90 17.89
N GLU A 194 5.04 -8.03 17.49
CA GLU A 194 6.16 -7.71 18.37
C GLU A 194 6.36 -6.19 18.49
N GLN A 195 6.06 -5.45 17.41
CA GLN A 195 6.10 -3.99 17.42
C GLN A 195 4.81 -3.38 18.01
N LEU A 196 3.66 -4.00 17.76
CA LEU A 196 2.34 -3.53 18.19
C LEU A 196 1.84 -4.35 19.39
N LYS A 197 2.64 -4.40 20.47
CA LYS A 197 2.21 -5.02 21.71
C LYS A 197 1.05 -4.25 22.33
N TYR A 198 0.13 -5.00 22.92
CA TYR A 198 -0.91 -4.41 23.77
C TYR A 198 -0.24 -3.59 24.88
N ALA A 199 -0.72 -2.38 25.07
CA ALA A 199 -0.36 -1.53 26.19
C ALA A 199 -1.61 -1.29 27.03
N GLU A 200 -1.47 -1.41 28.36
CA GLU A 200 -2.53 -0.95 29.25
C GLU A 200 -2.66 0.57 29.15
N PHE A 201 -3.90 1.05 29.14
CA PHE A 201 -4.13 2.48 29.11
C PHE A 201 -3.82 3.09 30.48
N ASP A 202 -3.09 4.21 30.47
CA ASP A 202 -2.99 5.08 31.62
C ASP A 202 -4.27 5.92 31.71
N ASN A 203 -5.14 5.55 32.67
CA ASN A 203 -6.39 6.26 32.94
C ASN A 203 -6.19 7.41 33.98
N SER A 204 -4.97 7.84 34.23
CA SER A 204 -4.68 8.95 35.15
C SER A 204 -5.20 10.31 34.62
N ASP A 205 -5.32 10.49 33.34
CA ASP A 205 -6.03 11.61 32.72
C ASP A 205 -7.47 11.13 32.38
N GLU A 206 -8.48 11.76 32.98
CA GLU A 206 -9.89 11.43 32.76
C GLU A 206 -10.36 11.68 31.30
N ARG A 207 -9.52 12.32 30.48
CA ARG A 207 -9.84 12.63 29.09
C ARG A 207 -9.57 11.46 28.16
N VAL A 208 -10.47 11.28 27.19
CA VAL A 208 -10.33 10.32 26.12
C VAL A 208 -9.37 10.86 25.05
N ASN A 209 -8.27 10.17 24.81
CA ASN A 209 -7.34 10.49 23.75
C ASN A 209 -7.85 9.92 22.40
N LEU A 210 -8.17 10.80 21.48
CA LEU A 210 -8.60 10.47 20.12
C LEU A 210 -7.37 10.58 19.20
N PHE A 211 -6.99 9.50 18.52
CA PHE A 211 -5.84 9.52 17.60
C PHE A 211 -6.31 9.64 16.16
N LEU A 212 -5.72 10.57 15.42
CA LEU A 212 -5.88 10.72 13.97
C LEU A 212 -4.53 10.73 13.28
N GLY A 213 -4.18 9.62 12.65
CA GLY A 213 -3.05 9.55 11.72
C GLY A 213 -3.50 9.97 10.31
N MET A 214 -2.82 10.95 9.72
CA MET A 214 -3.16 11.40 8.37
C MET A 214 -1.92 11.72 7.56
N LYS A 215 -2.06 11.64 6.24
CA LYS A 215 -1.13 12.18 5.27
C LYS A 215 -1.88 13.25 4.48
N GLU A 216 -1.46 14.50 4.57
CA GLU A 216 -2.23 15.63 4.03
C GLU A 216 -2.49 15.50 2.52
N GLU A 217 -1.50 15.05 1.77
CA GLU A 217 -1.59 14.80 0.33
C GLU A 217 -2.62 13.70 -0.05
N TYR A 218 -2.95 12.80 0.89
CA TYR A 218 -3.96 11.75 0.71
C TYR A 218 -5.28 12.03 1.45
N SER A 219 -5.47 13.24 1.98
CA SER A 219 -6.63 13.56 2.80
C SER A 219 -7.97 13.44 2.04
N LEU A 220 -7.99 13.79 0.75
CA LEU A 220 -9.15 13.58 -0.11
C LEU A 220 -9.41 12.10 -0.36
N ARG A 221 -8.38 11.33 -0.67
CA ARG A 221 -8.44 9.89 -0.94
C ARG A 221 -8.93 9.10 0.27
N LYS A 222 -8.47 9.45 1.46
CA LYS A 222 -8.78 8.75 2.71
C LYS A 222 -9.89 9.39 3.55
N GLY A 223 -10.47 10.50 3.12
CA GLY A 223 -11.50 11.22 3.88
C GLY A 223 -11.01 11.79 5.22
N THR A 224 -9.71 11.80 5.48
CA THR A 224 -9.15 12.22 6.78
C THR A 224 -9.39 13.69 7.09
N GLY A 225 -9.55 14.55 6.07
CA GLY A 225 -9.93 15.94 6.27
C GLY A 225 -11.34 16.11 6.85
N ILE A 226 -12.27 15.21 6.53
CA ILE A 226 -13.63 15.21 7.11
C ILE A 226 -13.55 14.73 8.56
N LEU A 227 -12.82 13.64 8.81
CA LEU A 227 -12.60 13.10 10.16
C LEU A 227 -11.94 14.13 11.07
N GLN A 228 -10.94 14.87 10.56
CA GLN A 228 -10.28 15.92 11.33
C GLN A 228 -11.26 16.99 11.80
N LYS A 229 -12.15 17.45 10.92
CA LYS A 229 -13.17 18.46 11.28
C LYS A 229 -14.09 17.94 12.37
N ILE A 230 -14.63 16.72 12.20
CA ILE A 230 -15.55 16.11 13.16
C ILE A 230 -14.87 15.92 14.52
N LEU A 231 -13.63 15.42 14.52
CA LEU A 231 -12.89 15.21 15.78
C LEU A 231 -12.52 16.52 16.46
N GLN A 232 -12.23 17.58 15.69
CA GLN A 232 -11.96 18.91 16.25
C GLN A 232 -13.23 19.51 16.86
N GLU A 233 -14.36 19.45 16.16
CA GLU A 233 -15.66 19.89 16.68
C GLU A 233 -16.01 19.16 17.98
N LEU A 234 -15.79 17.85 18.04
CA LEU A 234 -16.01 17.06 19.26
C LEU A 234 -15.13 17.51 20.44
N VAL A 235 -13.84 17.80 20.18
CA VAL A 235 -12.93 18.30 21.23
C VAL A 235 -13.31 19.70 21.67
N ASP A 236 -13.74 20.56 20.75
CA ASP A 236 -14.17 21.94 21.06
C ASP A 236 -15.47 21.95 21.90
N GLU A 237 -16.37 20.98 21.66
CA GLU A 237 -17.60 20.80 22.47
C GLU A 237 -17.33 20.17 23.85
N MET A 238 -16.31 19.33 23.97
CA MET A 238 -16.01 18.58 25.19
C MET A 238 -14.51 18.64 25.57
N PRO A 239 -13.94 19.84 25.80
CA PRO A 239 -12.49 20.01 26.00
C PRO A 239 -11.97 19.33 27.30
N ASP A 240 -12.83 19.21 28.32
CA ASP A 240 -12.50 18.56 29.58
C ASP A 240 -12.60 17.02 29.49
N ARG A 241 -13.19 16.48 28.43
CA ARG A 241 -13.43 15.03 28.26
C ARG A 241 -12.63 14.41 27.13
N CYS A 242 -12.23 15.18 26.13
CA CYS A 242 -11.55 14.68 24.93
C CYS A 242 -10.30 15.48 24.59
N ARG A 243 -9.31 14.80 24.03
CA ARG A 243 -8.10 15.40 23.45
C ARG A 243 -7.78 14.76 22.13
N LEU A 244 -7.45 15.56 21.11
CA LEU A 244 -7.05 15.08 19.80
C LEU A 244 -5.52 14.94 19.71
N ILE A 245 -5.05 13.75 19.38
CA ILE A 245 -3.67 13.46 19.01
C ILE A 245 -3.63 13.34 17.48
N LYS A 246 -3.35 14.44 16.80
CA LYS A 246 -3.20 14.49 15.35
C LYS A 246 -1.74 14.32 14.98
N VAL A 247 -1.43 13.40 14.04
CA VAL A 247 -0.08 13.19 13.51
C VAL A 247 -0.09 13.17 11.99
N SER A 248 0.99 13.71 11.40
CA SER A 248 1.19 13.74 9.94
C SER A 248 2.67 13.72 9.62
N ASN A 249 3.07 12.93 8.60
CA ASN A 249 4.44 12.89 8.06
C ASN A 249 5.53 12.61 9.12
N ILE A 250 5.26 11.69 10.05
CA ILE A 250 6.19 11.24 11.08
C ILE A 250 6.69 9.83 10.77
N SER A 251 7.80 9.42 11.42
CA SER A 251 8.32 8.06 11.29
C SER A 251 7.32 7.02 11.77
N ILE A 252 7.44 5.78 11.29
CA ILE A 252 6.55 4.68 11.70
C ILE A 252 6.66 4.41 13.20
N GLN A 253 7.86 4.53 13.77
CA GLN A 253 8.08 4.32 15.20
C GLN A 253 7.35 5.39 16.03
N GLU A 254 7.51 6.66 15.67
CA GLU A 254 6.80 7.76 16.35
C GLU A 254 5.29 7.65 16.19
N TYR A 255 4.82 7.20 15.02
CA TYR A 255 3.40 6.92 14.78
C TYR A 255 2.85 5.88 15.76
N TYR A 256 3.56 4.77 15.94
CA TYR A 256 3.14 3.73 16.89
C TYR A 256 3.19 4.21 18.34
N ASP A 257 4.20 5.00 18.72
CA ASP A 257 4.30 5.54 20.07
C ASP A 257 3.14 6.49 20.40
N LYS A 258 2.77 7.36 19.45
CA LYS A 258 1.60 8.24 19.59
C LYS A 258 0.29 7.47 19.58
N MET A 259 0.17 6.43 18.76
CA MET A 259 -1.01 5.59 18.68
C MET A 259 -1.25 4.81 19.97
N ARG A 260 -0.18 4.32 20.63
CA ARG A 260 -0.28 3.62 21.92
C ARG A 260 -0.85 4.48 23.05
N ALA A 261 -0.70 5.79 22.98
CA ALA A 261 -1.26 6.73 23.95
C ALA A 261 -2.74 7.04 23.72
N ALA A 262 -3.36 6.45 22.70
CA ALA A 262 -4.73 6.74 22.32
C ALA A 262 -5.72 5.74 22.90
N HIS A 263 -6.88 6.23 23.38
CA HIS A 263 -8.00 5.40 23.78
C HIS A 263 -8.86 4.98 22.58
N ILE A 264 -8.96 5.88 21.59
CA ILE A 264 -9.68 5.64 20.32
C ILE A 264 -8.75 5.97 19.16
N VAL A 265 -8.49 4.97 18.32
CA VAL A 265 -7.79 5.16 17.05
C VAL A 265 -8.83 5.31 15.94
N THR A 266 -8.85 6.47 15.29
CA THR A 266 -9.68 6.64 14.10
C THR A 266 -8.87 6.18 12.90
N PRO A 267 -9.27 5.07 12.26
CA PRO A 267 -8.62 4.68 11.01
C PRO A 267 -8.87 5.78 9.97
N ALA A 268 -7.87 6.08 9.17
CA ALA A 268 -8.11 6.77 7.91
C ALA A 268 -9.10 5.88 7.13
N ALA A 269 -10.38 6.26 7.16
CA ALA A 269 -11.38 5.45 6.50
C ALA A 269 -11.13 5.55 4.99
N PRO A 270 -10.85 4.43 4.29
CA PRO A 270 -11.17 4.39 2.88
C PRO A 270 -12.67 4.65 2.78
N ALA A 271 -13.09 5.44 1.82
CA ALA A 271 -14.49 5.55 1.50
C ALA A 271 -15.03 4.11 1.40
N ARG A 272 -15.99 3.74 2.27
CA ARG A 272 -16.45 2.35 2.39
C ARG A 272 -16.84 1.83 1.02
N THR A 273 -16.05 0.93 0.48
CA THR A 273 -16.38 0.19 -0.73
C THR A 273 -17.43 -0.86 -0.34
N THR A 274 -18.71 -0.51 -0.54
CA THR A 274 -19.76 -1.53 -0.48
C THR A 274 -19.99 -2.03 -1.89
N ALA A 275 -19.64 -3.28 -2.16
CA ALA A 275 -20.01 -3.93 -3.41
C ALA A 275 -21.55 -3.89 -3.57
N ARG A 276 -22.03 -3.69 -4.79
CA ARG A 276 -23.44 -3.89 -5.10
C ARG A 276 -23.76 -5.38 -4.96
N SER A 277 -24.71 -5.70 -4.10
CA SER A 277 -25.31 -7.06 -4.01
C SER A 277 -26.07 -7.41 -5.26
#